data_3883c73adf2c509723e5bc9484bf19d3
#
_entry.id   3883c73adf2c509723e5bc9484bf19d3
#
_cell.length_a   1.000
_cell.length_b   1.000
_cell.length_c   1.000
_cell.angle_alpha   90.00
_cell.angle_beta   90.00
_cell.angle_gamma   90.00
#
_symmetry.space_group_name_H-M   'P 1'
#
loop_
_entity.id
_entity.type
_entity.pdbx_description
1 polymer ?
#
loop_
_entity_poly.entity_id
_entity_poly.type
_entity_poly.pdbx_seq_one_letter_code
_entity_poly.pdbx_strand_id
1 'polypeptide(L)'
;MARFFIDRPVFAIVLAILITLLGTIAGFSLPIAQYPDITKPHIAVSTNYVGASAEVIEESVAQAIEQKVNGVENMLYMNSTSTSVGEYTLDVYFNLDKNADIGSVEVQNRVSQASSSMPSEVSAYGITTAKKSAETIMYFALHSPDGTFDTMFLTSYAMTNFLDACKRVKGVSSIDIFGQEYAMRLWLQPDKMAQLGVTADDVSNAIKSQNIQAPVGSIGTRPTAEQQEFQYSANAQGRLSTPEELSLIHISE
;
A
#
# COMPACT_ATOMS: atom_id res chain seq x y z
N MET A 1 -22.04 28.41 -54.47
CA MET A 1 -20.81 28.05 -53.75
C MET A 1 -19.80 27.30 -54.62
N ALA A 2 -20.19 26.29 -55.40
CA ALA A 2 -19.27 25.55 -56.26
C ALA A 2 -18.48 26.44 -57.26
N ARG A 3 -19.12 27.41 -57.88
CA ARG A 3 -18.51 28.35 -58.84
C ARG A 3 -17.32 29.14 -58.23
N PHE A 4 -17.38 29.50 -56.93
CA PHE A 4 -16.31 30.19 -56.22
C PHE A 4 -15.01 29.37 -56.12
N PHE A 5 -15.12 28.07 -55.91
CA PHE A 5 -13.98 27.15 -55.82
C PHE A 5 -13.42 26.79 -57.20
N ILE A 6 -14.29 26.80 -58.25
CA ILE A 6 -13.86 26.55 -59.63
C ILE A 6 -13.00 27.74 -60.16
N ASP A 7 -13.44 28.95 -59.84
CA ASP A 7 -12.74 30.18 -60.29
C ASP A 7 -11.47 30.44 -59.46
N ARG A 8 -11.28 29.77 -58.30
CA ARG A 8 -10.09 29.96 -57.41
C ARG A 8 -9.49 28.61 -56.99
N PRO A 9 -8.84 27.88 -57.88
CA PRO A 9 -8.36 26.52 -57.59
C PRO A 9 -7.29 26.47 -56.50
N VAL A 10 -6.41 27.50 -56.41
CA VAL A 10 -5.40 27.58 -55.37
C VAL A 10 -5.99 27.65 -53.97
N PHE A 11 -7.06 28.44 -53.82
CA PHE A 11 -7.79 28.52 -52.53
C PHE A 11 -8.45 27.19 -52.15
N ALA A 12 -9.02 26.49 -53.13
CA ALA A 12 -9.62 25.17 -52.90
C ALA A 12 -8.57 24.12 -52.44
N ILE A 13 -7.38 24.13 -53.06
CA ILE A 13 -6.27 23.23 -52.68
C ILE A 13 -5.75 23.52 -51.28
N VAL A 14 -5.53 24.80 -50.94
CA VAL A 14 -5.05 25.19 -49.61
C VAL A 14 -6.07 24.78 -48.54
N LEU A 15 -7.38 25.02 -48.78
CA LEU A 15 -8.42 24.61 -47.85
C LEU A 15 -8.47 23.07 -47.68
N ALA A 16 -8.34 22.32 -48.76
CA ALA A 16 -8.32 20.86 -48.75
C ALA A 16 -7.12 20.34 -47.93
N ILE A 17 -5.93 20.89 -48.15
CA ILE A 17 -4.73 20.54 -47.38
C ILE A 17 -4.90 20.84 -45.89
N LEU A 18 -5.46 22.01 -45.56
CA LEU A 18 -5.69 22.45 -44.19
C LEU A 18 -6.69 21.53 -43.47
N ILE A 19 -7.78 21.15 -44.09
CA ILE A 19 -8.79 20.23 -43.56
C ILE A 19 -8.17 18.83 -43.38
N THR A 20 -7.39 18.35 -44.35
CA THR A 20 -6.74 17.05 -44.28
C THR A 20 -5.74 17.00 -43.13
N LEU A 21 -4.93 18.06 -42.97
CA LEU A 21 -3.92 18.18 -41.92
C LEU A 21 -4.56 18.24 -40.53
N LEU A 22 -5.61 19.06 -40.36
CA LEU A 22 -6.38 19.11 -39.11
C LEU A 22 -7.07 17.76 -38.81
N GLY A 23 -7.66 17.13 -39.82
CA GLY A 23 -8.28 15.80 -39.67
C GLY A 23 -7.29 14.72 -39.26
N THR A 24 -6.09 14.74 -39.83
CA THR A 24 -5.03 13.81 -39.47
C THR A 24 -4.56 14.01 -38.02
N ILE A 25 -4.28 15.26 -37.64
CA ILE A 25 -3.89 15.59 -36.26
C ILE A 25 -5.00 15.20 -35.27
N ALA A 26 -6.25 15.53 -35.57
CA ALA A 26 -7.38 15.13 -34.76
C ALA A 26 -7.51 13.61 -34.65
N GLY A 27 -7.31 12.87 -35.74
CA GLY A 27 -7.34 11.41 -35.76
C GLY A 27 -6.31 10.77 -34.85
N PHE A 28 -5.09 11.30 -34.77
CA PHE A 28 -4.06 10.81 -33.87
C PHE A 28 -4.26 11.21 -32.41
N SER A 29 -5.01 12.28 -32.16
CA SER A 29 -5.29 12.74 -30.79
C SER A 29 -6.55 12.11 -30.18
N LEU A 30 -7.37 11.43 -30.97
CA LEU A 30 -8.55 10.76 -30.45
C LEU A 30 -8.13 9.55 -29.59
N PRO A 31 -8.60 9.44 -28.34
CA PRO A 31 -8.37 8.26 -27.53
C PRO A 31 -9.11 7.06 -28.15
N ILE A 32 -8.37 5.99 -28.43
CA ILE A 32 -8.94 4.75 -28.94
C ILE A 32 -9.23 3.86 -27.73
N ALA A 33 -10.47 3.80 -27.29
CA ALA A 33 -10.95 2.88 -26.29
C ALA A 33 -12.02 1.97 -26.90
N GLN A 34 -11.96 0.68 -26.62
CA GLN A 34 -12.97 -0.30 -27.12
C GLN A 34 -14.33 -0.07 -26.47
N TYR A 35 -14.35 0.42 -25.21
CA TYR A 35 -15.53 0.75 -24.44
C TYR A 35 -15.40 2.15 -23.86
N PRO A 36 -16.52 2.86 -23.61
CA PRO A 36 -16.51 4.11 -22.86
C PRO A 36 -15.86 3.90 -21.50
N ASP A 37 -15.08 4.86 -21.04
CA ASP A 37 -14.54 4.83 -19.68
C ASP A 37 -15.67 5.14 -18.67
N ILE A 38 -16.30 4.07 -18.18
CA ILE A 38 -17.39 4.11 -17.19
C ILE A 38 -16.92 3.67 -15.81
N THR A 39 -15.61 3.45 -15.65
CA THR A 39 -15.05 2.99 -14.39
C THR A 39 -15.09 4.12 -13.37
N LYS A 40 -15.90 3.94 -12.34
CA LYS A 40 -16.01 4.92 -11.25
C LYS A 40 -14.69 5.01 -10.48
N PRO A 41 -14.20 6.21 -10.16
CA PRO A 41 -13.06 6.36 -9.26
C PRO A 41 -13.35 5.64 -7.94
N HIS A 42 -12.42 4.80 -7.53
CA HIS A 42 -12.56 3.90 -6.39
C HIS A 42 -11.36 4.06 -5.47
N ILE A 43 -11.64 4.33 -4.21
CA ILE A 43 -10.64 4.47 -3.15
C ILE A 43 -10.89 3.39 -2.11
N ALA A 44 -9.88 2.57 -1.84
CA ALA A 44 -9.92 1.55 -0.80
C ALA A 44 -9.16 2.04 0.45
N VAL A 45 -9.78 1.87 1.60
CA VAL A 45 -9.17 2.06 2.92
C VAL A 45 -9.05 0.69 3.56
N SER A 46 -7.87 0.31 4.00
CA SER A 46 -7.64 -0.98 4.64
C SER A 46 -6.83 -0.84 5.91
N THR A 47 -7.17 -1.66 6.90
CA THR A 47 -6.42 -1.83 8.15
C THR A 47 -6.61 -3.23 8.70
N ASN A 48 -5.81 -3.59 9.70
CA ASN A 48 -5.88 -4.89 10.33
C ASN A 48 -5.94 -4.74 11.86
N TYR A 49 -6.91 -5.41 12.47
CA TYR A 49 -7.04 -5.54 13.92
C TYR A 49 -6.84 -7.01 14.31
N VAL A 50 -5.58 -7.38 14.43
CA VAL A 50 -5.17 -8.78 14.66
C VAL A 50 -5.83 -9.33 15.94
N GLY A 51 -6.52 -10.47 15.81
CA GLY A 51 -7.18 -11.14 16.92
C GLY A 51 -8.59 -10.68 17.24
N ALA A 52 -9.09 -9.62 16.58
CA ALA A 52 -10.46 -9.17 16.74
C ALA A 52 -11.43 -9.98 15.86
N SER A 53 -12.65 -10.21 16.36
CA SER A 53 -13.73 -10.76 15.54
C SER A 53 -14.31 -9.70 14.60
N ALA A 54 -15.02 -10.12 13.55
CA ALA A 54 -15.66 -9.21 12.60
C ALA A 54 -16.60 -8.20 13.30
N GLU A 55 -17.31 -8.63 14.33
CA GLU A 55 -18.23 -7.81 15.11
C GLU A 55 -17.49 -6.72 15.90
N VAL A 56 -16.37 -7.07 16.54
CA VAL A 56 -15.52 -6.11 17.26
C VAL A 56 -14.92 -5.08 16.30
N ILE A 57 -14.52 -5.51 15.10
CA ILE A 57 -14.01 -4.59 14.07
C ILE A 57 -15.10 -3.63 13.61
N GLU A 58 -16.32 -4.13 13.39
CA GLU A 58 -17.45 -3.30 12.99
C GLU A 58 -17.73 -2.21 14.03
N GLU A 59 -17.78 -2.56 15.30
CA GLU A 59 -18.10 -1.61 16.36
C GLU A 59 -16.99 -0.61 16.65
N SER A 60 -15.73 -1.06 16.63
CA SER A 60 -14.61 -0.22 17.09
C SER A 60 -13.83 0.48 15.97
N VAL A 61 -13.83 -0.10 14.75
CA VAL A 61 -13.02 0.41 13.62
C VAL A 61 -13.94 0.92 12.50
N ALA A 62 -14.85 0.08 12.02
CA ALA A 62 -15.70 0.42 10.89
C ALA A 62 -16.53 1.66 11.16
N GLN A 63 -17.28 1.69 12.28
CA GLN A 63 -18.12 2.84 12.64
C GLN A 63 -17.31 4.13 12.75
N ALA A 64 -16.11 4.09 13.33
CA ALA A 64 -15.26 5.26 13.48
C ALA A 64 -14.82 5.84 12.12
N ILE A 65 -14.42 4.96 11.19
CA ILE A 65 -13.99 5.35 9.84
C ILE A 65 -15.19 5.81 9.01
N GLU A 66 -16.24 5.02 8.95
CA GLU A 66 -17.41 5.26 8.12
C GLU A 66 -18.13 6.56 8.48
N GLN A 67 -18.28 6.86 9.76
CA GLN A 67 -18.86 8.13 10.21
C GLN A 67 -18.09 9.35 9.72
N LYS A 68 -16.76 9.27 9.64
CA LYS A 68 -15.93 10.37 9.17
C LYS A 68 -15.86 10.44 7.65
N VAL A 69 -15.79 9.30 6.98
CA VAL A 69 -15.74 9.20 5.51
C VAL A 69 -17.09 9.54 4.90
N ASN A 70 -18.18 9.26 5.61
CA ASN A 70 -19.51 9.63 5.13
C ASN A 70 -19.62 11.16 4.91
N GLY A 71 -20.07 11.53 3.71
CA GLY A 71 -20.19 12.93 3.31
C GLY A 71 -18.92 13.52 2.68
N VAL A 72 -18.00 12.71 2.21
CA VAL A 72 -16.95 13.15 1.28
C VAL A 72 -17.59 13.60 -0.02
N GLU A 73 -17.11 14.71 -0.58
CA GLU A 73 -17.71 15.34 -1.75
C GLU A 73 -17.71 14.44 -2.97
N ASN A 74 -18.86 14.37 -3.67
CA ASN A 74 -19.09 13.53 -4.86
C ASN A 74 -18.98 12.02 -4.61
N MET A 75 -19.07 11.57 -3.36
CA MET A 75 -19.21 10.15 -3.02
C MET A 75 -20.59 9.65 -3.48
N LEU A 76 -20.61 8.51 -4.17
CA LEU A 76 -21.85 7.83 -4.57
C LEU A 76 -22.35 6.88 -3.48
N TYR A 77 -21.46 6.00 -3.06
CA TYR A 77 -21.72 5.02 -2.01
C TYR A 77 -20.37 4.49 -1.47
N MET A 78 -20.45 3.86 -0.33
CA MET A 78 -19.34 3.12 0.25
C MET A 78 -19.81 1.71 0.64
N ASN A 79 -18.88 0.78 0.63
CA ASN A 79 -19.10 -0.60 1.05
C ASN A 79 -17.94 -1.03 1.94
N SER A 80 -18.25 -1.61 3.09
CA SER A 80 -17.24 -2.10 4.02
C SER A 80 -17.32 -3.61 4.20
N THR A 81 -16.21 -4.21 4.50
CA THR A 81 -16.08 -5.63 4.78
C THR A 81 -15.18 -5.82 5.99
N SER A 82 -15.70 -6.50 7.00
CA SER A 82 -14.96 -6.92 8.19
C SER A 82 -14.84 -8.44 8.21
N THR A 83 -13.62 -8.95 8.34
CA THR A 83 -13.38 -10.40 8.33
C THR A 83 -13.10 -10.92 9.74
N SER A 84 -13.36 -12.21 9.96
CA SER A 84 -13.05 -12.88 11.24
C SER A 84 -11.55 -13.09 11.51
N VAL A 85 -10.69 -12.78 10.53
CA VAL A 85 -9.23 -12.83 10.68
C VAL A 85 -8.62 -11.47 11.08
N GLY A 86 -9.48 -10.47 11.31
CA GLY A 86 -9.02 -9.17 11.76
C GLY A 86 -8.87 -8.11 10.66
N GLU A 87 -9.19 -8.41 9.42
CA GLU A 87 -9.04 -7.47 8.30
C GLU A 87 -10.31 -6.62 8.13
N TYR A 88 -10.12 -5.32 7.93
CA TYR A 88 -11.14 -4.35 7.56
C TYR A 88 -10.80 -3.68 6.25
N THR A 89 -11.76 -3.61 5.35
CA THR A 89 -11.66 -2.89 4.08
C THR A 89 -12.90 -2.05 3.86
N LEU A 90 -12.71 -0.77 3.51
CA LEU A 90 -13.76 0.15 3.11
C LEU A 90 -13.51 0.62 1.68
N ASP A 91 -14.41 0.34 0.79
CA ASP A 91 -14.39 0.74 -0.61
C ASP A 91 -15.32 1.94 -0.81
N VAL A 92 -14.75 3.07 -1.25
CA VAL A 92 -15.46 4.33 -1.48
C VAL A 92 -15.50 4.61 -2.97
N TYR A 93 -16.71 4.74 -3.53
CA TYR A 93 -16.96 4.98 -4.95
C TYR A 93 -17.45 6.40 -5.20
N PHE A 94 -16.88 7.04 -6.20
CA PHE A 94 -17.15 8.42 -6.57
C PHE A 94 -17.85 8.54 -7.91
N ASN A 95 -18.39 9.73 -8.18
CA ASN A 95 -18.90 10.09 -9.51
C ASN A 95 -17.75 10.08 -10.54
N LEU A 96 -18.08 9.84 -11.82
CA LEU A 96 -17.11 9.74 -12.92
C LEU A 96 -16.29 11.01 -13.15
N ASP A 97 -16.85 12.16 -12.81
CA ASP A 97 -16.22 13.48 -12.94
C ASP A 97 -15.23 13.81 -11.80
N LYS A 98 -15.23 12.98 -10.72
CA LYS A 98 -14.31 13.19 -9.58
C LYS A 98 -12.91 12.76 -9.94
N ASN A 99 -11.94 13.63 -9.67
CA ASN A 99 -10.53 13.24 -9.75
C ASN A 99 -10.16 12.28 -8.62
N ALA A 100 -9.65 11.09 -8.97
CA ALA A 100 -9.29 10.05 -8.02
C ALA A 100 -8.17 10.48 -7.05
N ASP A 101 -7.26 11.37 -7.47
CA ASP A 101 -6.18 11.87 -6.61
C ASP A 101 -6.75 12.75 -5.51
N ILE A 102 -7.66 13.66 -5.86
CA ILE A 102 -8.34 14.52 -4.90
C ILE A 102 -9.21 13.68 -3.96
N GLY A 103 -9.96 12.73 -4.49
CA GLY A 103 -10.77 11.81 -3.69
C GLY A 103 -9.93 11.02 -2.67
N SER A 104 -8.76 10.55 -3.08
CA SER A 104 -7.83 9.85 -2.17
C SER A 104 -7.36 10.74 -1.03
N VAL A 105 -7.01 11.99 -1.29
CA VAL A 105 -6.59 12.95 -0.26
C VAL A 105 -7.73 13.29 0.70
N GLU A 106 -8.94 13.48 0.19
CA GLU A 106 -10.11 13.77 1.02
C GLU A 106 -10.45 12.59 1.94
N VAL A 107 -10.47 11.36 1.40
CA VAL A 107 -10.69 10.14 2.19
C VAL A 107 -9.59 9.99 3.23
N GLN A 108 -8.32 10.16 2.87
CA GLN A 108 -7.19 10.08 3.81
C GLN A 108 -7.33 11.10 4.95
N ASN A 109 -7.72 12.33 4.65
CA ASN A 109 -7.94 13.36 5.67
C ASN A 109 -9.06 12.96 6.64
N ARG A 110 -10.15 12.37 6.14
CA ARG A 110 -11.25 11.89 6.97
C ARG A 110 -10.86 10.70 7.83
N VAL A 111 -10.12 9.74 7.26
CA VAL A 111 -9.57 8.58 7.98
C VAL A 111 -8.61 9.04 9.08
N SER A 112 -7.75 10.03 8.81
CA SER A 112 -6.84 10.57 9.81
C SER A 112 -7.59 11.21 11.00
N GLN A 113 -8.76 11.81 10.78
CA GLN A 113 -9.60 12.32 11.86
C GLN A 113 -10.23 11.20 12.71
N ALA A 114 -10.45 10.03 12.14
CA ALA A 114 -10.98 8.87 12.85
C ALA A 114 -9.92 8.20 13.76
N SER A 115 -8.62 8.35 13.46
CA SER A 115 -7.53 7.66 14.15
C SER A 115 -7.55 7.85 15.68
N SER A 116 -7.97 9.02 16.18
CA SER A 116 -8.04 9.28 17.62
C SER A 116 -9.14 8.52 18.36
N SER A 117 -10.08 7.94 17.62
CA SER A 117 -11.23 7.19 18.16
C SER A 117 -11.06 5.68 18.02
N MET A 118 -9.91 5.22 17.49
CA MET A 118 -9.65 3.80 17.23
C MET A 118 -8.79 3.16 18.32
N PRO A 119 -8.85 1.82 18.44
CA PRO A 119 -7.94 1.07 19.28
C PRO A 119 -6.45 1.33 18.95
N SER A 120 -5.61 1.30 19.99
CA SER A 120 -4.17 1.52 19.85
C SER A 120 -3.49 0.53 18.91
N GLU A 121 -3.96 -0.71 18.87
CA GLU A 121 -3.45 -1.79 18.01
C GLU A 121 -3.67 -1.47 16.52
N VAL A 122 -4.85 -0.95 16.18
CA VAL A 122 -5.18 -0.53 14.81
C VAL A 122 -4.32 0.66 14.40
N SER A 123 -4.16 1.63 15.32
CA SER A 123 -3.31 2.82 15.09
C SER A 123 -1.84 2.45 14.94
N ALA A 124 -1.35 1.45 15.69
CA ALA A 124 0.02 0.93 15.59
C ALA A 124 0.26 0.15 14.30
N TYR A 125 -0.74 -0.60 13.82
CA TYR A 125 -0.67 -1.30 12.54
C TYR A 125 -0.69 -0.31 11.36
N GLY A 126 -1.46 0.74 11.48
CA GLY A 126 -1.66 1.77 10.47
C GLY A 126 -2.88 1.52 9.58
N ILE A 127 -3.32 2.60 8.93
CA ILE A 127 -4.44 2.57 7.99
C ILE A 127 -3.93 3.02 6.63
N THR A 128 -4.15 2.19 5.64
CA THR A 128 -3.72 2.46 4.27
C THR A 128 -4.90 2.96 3.45
N THR A 129 -4.70 4.05 2.73
CA THR A 129 -5.66 4.57 1.74
C THR A 129 -5.01 4.55 0.37
N ALA A 130 -5.62 3.85 -0.56
CA ALA A 130 -5.08 3.67 -1.91
C ALA A 130 -6.16 3.81 -2.97
N LYS A 131 -5.78 4.35 -4.12
CA LYS A 131 -6.63 4.27 -5.33
C LYS A 131 -6.66 2.82 -5.79
N LYS A 132 -7.83 2.33 -6.10
CA LYS A 132 -8.00 0.97 -6.61
C LYS A 132 -8.72 1.04 -7.96
N SER A 133 -8.26 0.26 -8.92
CA SER A 133 -8.98 0.05 -10.16
C SER A 133 -9.92 -1.15 -10.02
N ALA A 134 -11.09 -1.05 -10.58
CA ALA A 134 -12.02 -2.18 -10.63
C ALA A 134 -11.56 -3.29 -11.59
N GLU A 135 -10.69 -2.95 -12.54
CA GLU A 135 -10.24 -3.86 -13.60
C GLU A 135 -8.75 -4.20 -13.42
N THR A 136 -8.46 -5.50 -13.48
CA THR A 136 -7.09 -5.99 -13.54
C THR A 136 -6.60 -5.93 -14.98
N ILE A 137 -5.53 -5.18 -15.22
CA ILE A 137 -4.96 -4.98 -16.55
C ILE A 137 -4.19 -6.23 -16.99
N MET A 138 -3.43 -6.85 -16.07
CA MET A 138 -2.52 -7.93 -16.40
C MET A 138 -2.22 -8.80 -15.18
N TYR A 139 -2.04 -10.10 -15.42
CA TYR A 139 -1.51 -11.05 -14.46
C TYR A 139 -0.12 -11.51 -14.89
N PHE A 140 0.82 -11.53 -13.95
CA PHE A 140 2.15 -12.07 -14.14
C PHE A 140 2.32 -13.31 -13.26
N ALA A 141 2.95 -14.35 -13.81
CA ALA A 141 3.35 -15.51 -13.05
C ALA A 141 4.88 -15.62 -13.03
N LEU A 142 5.47 -15.59 -11.84
CA LEU A 142 6.87 -15.98 -11.66
C LEU A 142 6.93 -17.48 -11.36
N HIS A 143 7.80 -18.18 -12.07
CA HIS A 143 8.03 -19.60 -11.82
C HIS A 143 9.51 -19.93 -11.93
N SER A 144 9.96 -20.97 -11.23
CA SER A 144 11.29 -21.54 -11.36
C SER A 144 11.21 -22.75 -12.29
N PRO A 145 11.79 -22.71 -13.51
CA PRO A 145 11.70 -23.84 -14.45
C PRO A 145 12.26 -25.13 -13.89
N ASP A 146 13.36 -25.03 -13.14
CA ASP A 146 14.08 -26.17 -12.58
C ASP A 146 13.67 -26.52 -11.14
N GLY A 147 12.65 -25.85 -10.60
CA GLY A 147 12.19 -26.02 -9.21
C GLY A 147 13.25 -25.66 -8.14
N THR A 148 14.29 -24.92 -8.52
CA THR A 148 15.39 -24.52 -7.62
C THR A 148 14.93 -23.56 -6.53
N PHE A 149 13.95 -22.70 -6.85
CA PHE A 149 13.41 -21.71 -5.93
C PHE A 149 11.98 -22.06 -5.55
N ASP A 150 11.67 -22.00 -4.28
CA ASP A 150 10.34 -22.22 -3.75
C ASP A 150 9.42 -20.99 -3.94
N THR A 151 8.14 -21.17 -3.71
CA THR A 151 7.14 -20.11 -3.86
C THR A 151 7.39 -18.94 -2.94
N MET A 152 7.91 -19.20 -1.74
CA MET A 152 8.17 -18.18 -0.72
C MET A 152 9.34 -17.29 -1.14
N PHE A 153 10.40 -17.88 -1.71
CA PHE A 153 11.53 -17.13 -2.28
C PHE A 153 11.06 -16.27 -3.47
N LEU A 154 10.28 -16.85 -4.40
CA LEU A 154 9.78 -16.13 -5.57
C LEU A 154 8.88 -14.96 -5.17
N THR A 155 8.04 -15.12 -4.16
CA THR A 155 7.21 -14.04 -3.62
C THR A 155 8.07 -12.93 -3.03
N SER A 156 9.04 -13.26 -2.18
CA SER A 156 9.96 -12.29 -1.58
C SER A 156 10.79 -11.57 -2.64
N TYR A 157 11.25 -12.28 -3.66
CA TYR A 157 11.96 -11.69 -4.79
C TYR A 157 11.09 -10.70 -5.58
N ALA A 158 9.82 -11.08 -5.85
CA ALA A 158 8.87 -10.21 -6.53
C ALA A 158 8.61 -8.92 -5.73
N MET A 159 8.44 -9.02 -4.42
CA MET A 159 8.20 -7.87 -3.55
C MET A 159 9.41 -6.92 -3.49
N THR A 160 10.62 -7.48 -3.42
CA THR A 160 11.83 -6.67 -3.26
C THR A 160 12.29 -6.02 -4.56
N ASN A 161 12.18 -6.74 -5.69
CA ASN A 161 12.80 -6.31 -6.95
C ASN A 161 11.80 -5.86 -8.01
N PHE A 162 10.58 -6.41 -8.00
CA PHE A 162 9.61 -6.21 -9.08
C PHE A 162 8.54 -5.18 -8.73
N LEU A 163 8.01 -5.24 -7.52
CA LEU A 163 6.87 -4.44 -7.08
C LEU A 163 7.09 -2.94 -7.27
N ASP A 164 8.21 -2.42 -6.78
CA ASP A 164 8.52 -1.00 -6.85
C ASP A 164 8.80 -0.50 -8.26
N ALA A 165 9.42 -1.34 -9.08
CA ALA A 165 9.66 -1.02 -10.49
C ALA A 165 8.35 -0.91 -11.27
N CYS A 166 7.43 -1.85 -11.06
CA CYS A 166 6.13 -1.85 -11.71
C CYS A 166 5.21 -0.72 -11.22
N LYS A 167 5.22 -0.38 -9.92
CA LYS A 167 4.45 0.76 -9.38
C LYS A 167 4.84 2.11 -9.97
N ARG A 168 6.07 2.24 -10.47
CA ARG A 168 6.54 3.49 -11.12
C ARG A 168 6.09 3.63 -12.56
N VAL A 169 5.52 2.60 -13.16
CA VAL A 169 5.03 2.66 -14.54
C VAL A 169 3.76 3.51 -14.59
N LYS A 170 3.74 4.46 -15.51
CA LYS A 170 2.56 5.34 -15.69
C LYS A 170 1.35 4.51 -16.10
N GLY A 171 0.25 4.66 -15.36
CA GLY A 171 -1.01 3.95 -15.61
C GLY A 171 -1.24 2.75 -14.70
N VAL A 172 -0.26 2.36 -13.88
CA VAL A 172 -0.43 1.34 -12.83
C VAL A 172 -0.92 2.03 -11.56
N SER A 173 -2.07 1.59 -11.04
CA SER A 173 -2.65 2.13 -9.80
C SER A 173 -2.31 1.28 -8.58
N SER A 174 -2.42 -0.04 -8.69
CA SER A 174 -2.09 -1.00 -7.63
C SER A 174 -1.51 -2.29 -8.21
N ILE A 175 -0.80 -3.02 -7.39
CA ILE A 175 -0.28 -4.35 -7.71
C ILE A 175 -0.50 -5.22 -6.49
N ASP A 176 -1.23 -6.31 -6.70
CA ASP A 176 -1.48 -7.31 -5.68
C ASP A 176 -0.61 -8.53 -5.95
N ILE A 177 0.09 -9.00 -4.94
CA ILE A 177 0.96 -10.18 -5.03
C ILE A 177 0.27 -11.34 -4.30
N PHE A 178 0.01 -12.41 -5.03
CA PHE A 178 -0.54 -13.64 -4.49
C PHE A 178 0.61 -14.57 -4.08
N GLY A 179 0.94 -14.58 -2.80
CA GLY A 179 2.02 -15.41 -2.28
C GLY A 179 2.21 -15.22 -0.78
N GLN A 180 3.06 -16.03 -0.20
CA GLN A 180 3.42 -15.94 1.21
C GLN A 180 4.78 -15.29 1.36
N GLU A 181 4.87 -14.29 2.24
CA GLU A 181 6.13 -13.67 2.63
C GLU A 181 6.85 -14.51 3.68
N TYR A 182 8.17 -14.32 3.77
CA TYR A 182 8.95 -14.86 4.88
C TYR A 182 8.46 -14.22 6.19
N ALA A 183 8.01 -15.05 7.10
CA ALA A 183 7.62 -14.64 8.44
C ALA A 183 8.05 -15.67 9.47
N MET A 184 8.53 -15.21 10.61
CA MET A 184 8.81 -16.08 11.75
C MET A 184 7.53 -16.25 12.57
N ARG A 185 7.13 -17.50 12.81
CA ARG A 185 5.99 -17.85 13.65
C ARG A 185 6.50 -18.48 14.94
N LEU A 186 6.10 -17.89 16.07
CA LEU A 186 6.42 -18.42 17.39
C LEU A 186 5.22 -19.22 17.89
N TRP A 187 5.45 -20.49 18.13
CA TRP A 187 4.46 -21.39 18.71
C TRP A 187 4.67 -21.48 20.20
N LEU A 188 3.85 -20.78 20.97
CA LEU A 188 3.91 -20.81 22.43
C LEU A 188 3.32 -22.12 22.94
N GLN A 189 3.95 -22.70 23.98
CA GLN A 189 3.50 -23.91 24.63
C GLN A 189 2.86 -23.57 25.99
N PRO A 190 1.51 -23.53 26.09
CA PRO A 190 0.82 -23.04 27.29
C PRO A 190 1.22 -23.78 28.57
N ASP A 191 1.39 -25.12 28.49
CA ASP A 191 1.78 -25.95 29.65
C ASP A 191 3.15 -25.58 30.21
N LYS A 192 4.12 -25.31 29.32
CA LYS A 192 5.46 -24.87 29.74
C LYS A 192 5.45 -23.44 30.28
N MET A 193 4.66 -22.57 29.66
CA MET A 193 4.52 -21.19 30.12
C MET A 193 3.91 -21.15 31.53
N ALA A 194 2.87 -21.94 31.77
CA ALA A 194 2.26 -22.06 33.10
C ALA A 194 3.25 -22.61 34.16
N GLN A 195 4.07 -23.59 33.78
CA GLN A 195 5.11 -24.12 34.70
C GLN A 195 6.19 -23.09 35.05
N LEU A 196 6.51 -22.20 34.13
CA LEU A 196 7.54 -21.16 34.31
C LEU A 196 6.95 -19.83 34.83
N GLY A 197 5.65 -19.72 34.99
CA GLY A 197 4.98 -18.48 35.41
C GLY A 197 5.03 -17.36 34.37
N VAL A 198 5.28 -17.69 33.08
CA VAL A 198 5.44 -16.72 31.98
C VAL A 198 4.13 -16.57 31.21
N THR A 199 3.72 -15.35 30.93
CA THR A 199 2.54 -15.03 30.13
C THR A 199 2.90 -14.77 28.65
N ALA A 200 1.89 -14.78 27.78
CA ALA A 200 2.10 -14.43 26.37
C ALA A 200 2.56 -12.96 26.19
N ASP A 201 2.11 -12.09 27.09
CA ASP A 201 2.54 -10.69 27.10
C ASP A 201 4.00 -10.53 27.47
N ASP A 202 4.51 -11.33 28.43
CA ASP A 202 5.94 -11.31 28.78
C ASP A 202 6.80 -11.71 27.58
N VAL A 203 6.41 -12.76 26.85
CA VAL A 203 7.09 -13.16 25.61
C VAL A 203 7.04 -12.06 24.56
N SER A 204 5.88 -11.45 24.35
CA SER A 204 5.71 -10.35 23.38
C SER A 204 6.58 -9.14 23.75
N ASN A 205 6.64 -8.78 25.03
CA ASN A 205 7.45 -7.66 25.52
C ASN A 205 8.94 -7.94 25.42
N ALA A 206 9.39 -9.16 25.73
CA ALA A 206 10.77 -9.58 25.57
C ALA A 206 11.21 -9.50 24.09
N ILE A 207 10.37 -9.96 23.17
CA ILE A 207 10.65 -9.86 21.73
C ILE A 207 10.73 -8.39 21.32
N LYS A 208 9.75 -7.55 21.70
CA LYS A 208 9.73 -6.12 21.36
C LYS A 208 10.95 -5.38 21.89
N SER A 209 11.42 -5.72 23.10
CA SER A 209 12.58 -5.04 23.72
C SER A 209 13.91 -5.48 23.12
N GLN A 210 14.04 -6.72 22.67
CA GLN A 210 15.30 -7.29 22.17
C GLN A 210 15.39 -7.27 20.63
N ASN A 211 14.27 -7.25 19.92
CA ASN A 211 14.22 -7.15 18.46
C ASN A 211 14.07 -5.69 17.98
N ILE A 212 14.95 -4.81 18.47
CA ILE A 212 14.94 -3.39 18.18
C ILE A 212 16.24 -2.96 17.50
N GLN A 213 16.14 -2.12 16.51
CA GLN A 213 17.30 -1.47 15.91
C GLN A 213 17.56 -0.14 16.62
N ALA A 214 18.44 -0.16 17.61
CA ALA A 214 18.79 1.03 18.35
C ALA A 214 20.03 1.70 17.74
N PRO A 215 20.01 3.02 17.51
CA PRO A 215 21.21 3.77 17.16
C PRO A 215 22.11 3.84 18.38
N VAL A 216 23.31 3.25 18.29
CA VAL A 216 24.28 3.21 19.39
C VAL A 216 25.11 4.51 19.48
N GLY A 217 25.08 5.33 18.41
CA GLY A 217 25.85 6.56 18.32
C GLY A 217 27.25 6.35 17.74
N SER A 218 28.14 7.30 18.00
CA SER A 218 29.51 7.27 17.51
C SER A 218 30.48 7.62 18.63
N ILE A 219 31.64 6.93 18.63
CA ILE A 219 32.73 7.17 19.55
C ILE A 219 33.63 8.24 18.91
N GLY A 220 34.06 9.24 19.70
CA GLY A 220 34.90 10.33 19.21
C GLY A 220 34.18 11.55 18.68
N THR A 221 32.88 11.66 18.91
CA THR A 221 32.08 12.86 18.59
C THR A 221 32.41 13.99 19.56
N ARG A 222 32.63 15.19 19.04
CA ARG A 222 32.88 16.41 19.87
C ARG A 222 31.64 16.78 20.71
N PRO A 223 31.81 17.25 21.95
CA PRO A 223 33.06 17.61 22.62
C PRO A 223 33.75 16.43 23.30
N THR A 224 35.05 16.24 23.00
CA THR A 224 35.92 15.26 23.66
C THR A 224 36.99 15.97 24.48
N ALA A 225 37.43 15.37 25.59
CA ALA A 225 38.46 15.92 26.46
C ALA A 225 39.85 15.94 25.81
N GLU A 226 40.08 15.08 24.81
CA GLU A 226 41.33 14.96 24.07
C GLU A 226 41.03 15.19 22.55
N GLN A 227 42.05 15.65 21.79
CA GLN A 227 41.95 15.79 20.34
C GLN A 227 41.95 14.40 19.70
N GLN A 228 40.77 13.88 19.44
CA GLN A 228 40.57 12.68 18.64
C GLN A 228 40.46 13.05 17.17
N GLU A 229 41.28 12.43 16.32
CA GLU A 229 41.30 12.64 14.86
C GLU A 229 40.31 11.73 14.14
N PHE A 230 39.79 10.68 14.78
CA PHE A 230 38.92 9.69 14.16
C PHE A 230 37.61 9.54 14.94
N GLN A 231 36.51 9.42 14.16
CA GLN A 231 35.18 9.11 14.67
C GLN A 231 34.78 7.72 14.17
N TYR A 232 34.36 6.84 15.06
CA TYR A 232 33.88 5.51 14.74
C TYR A 232 32.39 5.41 15.02
N SER A 233 31.60 4.99 14.01
CA SER A 233 30.20 4.64 14.22
C SER A 233 30.12 3.31 14.95
N ALA A 234 29.42 3.29 16.08
CA ALA A 234 29.15 2.04 16.79
C ALA A 234 27.87 1.42 16.23
N ASN A 235 27.97 0.17 15.79
CA ASN A 235 26.82 -0.60 15.34
C ASN A 235 26.51 -1.67 16.39
N ALA A 236 25.28 -1.70 16.88
CA ALA A 236 24.77 -2.82 17.66
C ALA A 236 24.12 -3.86 16.71
N GLN A 237 24.07 -5.09 17.18
CA GLN A 237 23.25 -6.10 16.51
C GLN A 237 21.80 -5.59 16.46
N GLY A 238 21.26 -5.54 15.26
CA GLY A 238 19.93 -5.01 15.02
C GLY A 238 18.83 -6.05 15.23
N ARG A 239 17.87 -6.07 14.33
CA ARG A 239 16.77 -7.04 14.38
C ARG A 239 17.29 -8.46 14.24
N LEU A 240 16.69 -9.36 15.03
CA LEU A 240 16.95 -10.77 14.97
C LEU A 240 16.44 -11.34 13.64
N SER A 241 17.34 -11.95 12.86
CA SER A 241 17.03 -12.39 11.49
C SER A 241 16.96 -13.91 11.37
N THR A 242 17.52 -14.64 12.34
CA THR A 242 17.55 -16.10 12.32
C THR A 242 16.75 -16.71 13.47
N PRO A 243 16.20 -17.93 13.29
CA PRO A 243 15.52 -18.64 14.37
C PRO A 243 16.43 -18.90 15.58
N GLU A 244 17.72 -19.11 15.36
CA GLU A 244 18.71 -19.33 16.39
C GLU A 244 18.89 -18.08 17.26
N GLU A 245 19.03 -16.91 16.66
CA GLU A 245 19.11 -15.63 17.38
C GLU A 245 17.83 -15.37 18.20
N LEU A 246 16.66 -15.67 17.62
CA LEU A 246 15.38 -15.51 18.30
C LEU A 246 15.24 -16.46 19.50
N SER A 247 15.83 -17.65 19.41
CA SER A 247 15.80 -18.65 20.50
C SER A 247 16.63 -18.24 21.73
N LEU A 248 17.52 -17.25 21.59
CA LEU A 248 18.36 -16.72 22.66
C LEU A 248 17.74 -15.53 23.40
N ILE A 249 16.50 -15.19 23.10
CA ILE A 249 15.78 -14.13 23.83
C ILE A 249 15.60 -14.52 25.28
N HIS A 250 16.04 -13.64 26.19
CA HIS A 250 15.87 -13.82 27.62
C HIS A 250 14.68 -13.02 28.13
N ILE A 251 13.83 -13.67 28.92
CA ILE A 251 12.78 -13.02 29.69
C ILE A 251 13.39 -12.75 31.06
N SER A 252 13.73 -11.48 31.36
CA SER A 252 14.16 -11.05 32.68
C SER A 252 12.94 -10.60 33.49
N GLU A 253 12.85 -11.10 34.72
CA GLU A 253 11.93 -10.56 35.73
C GLU A 253 12.29 -9.12 36.11
#